data_7e02f0b3c3302b4067e9d60ebb343cd0
#
_entry.id   7e02f0b3c3302b4067e9d60ebb343cd0
#
_cell.length_a   1.000
_cell.length_b   1.000
_cell.length_c   1.000
_cell.angle_alpha   90.00
_cell.angle_beta   90.00
_cell.angle_gamma   90.00
#
_symmetry.space_group_name_H-M   'P 1'
#
loop_
_entity.id
_entity.type
_entity.pdbx_description
1 polymer ?
#
loop_
_entity_poly.entity_id
_entity_poly.type
_entity_poly.pdbx_seq_one_letter_code
_entity_poly.pdbx_strand_id
1 'polypeptide(L)'
;MKDQKENKIYGLIGKNINYSFSKNFFNNKFENEKINAVYINFDIKKIEEFKTIVTENNISGLNITIPYKESIINQLDYVDPTAKEIGAVNTIKFHNNILSGYNTDYLGFYTSIKNIVNSNTKALILGTGGASKAIAYTLKILKIKYLFVSRSKKNKNYINYNEISKEIINKHNLIINCTPLGTFPEINQIPQIPISLITNRHIVYDLIYNPSKSLLLKKSEEN
;
A
#
# COMPACT_ATOMS: atom_id res chain seq x y z
N MET A 1 -24.98 -0.85 -37.30
CA MET A 1 -24.98 -1.56 -36.02
C MET A 1 -24.10 -0.77 -35.06
N LYS A 2 -24.66 -0.19 -33.98
CA LYS A 2 -23.86 0.47 -32.95
C LYS A 2 -23.09 -0.63 -32.22
N ASP A 3 -21.75 -0.61 -32.29
CA ASP A 3 -20.93 -1.42 -31.42
C ASP A 3 -21.34 -1.11 -29.98
N GLN A 4 -22.05 -2.04 -29.35
CA GLN A 4 -22.23 -2.04 -27.91
C GLN A 4 -20.84 -2.29 -27.34
N LYS A 5 -20.12 -1.20 -26.99
CA LYS A 5 -18.87 -1.33 -26.25
C LYS A 5 -19.16 -2.15 -25.00
N GLU A 6 -18.61 -3.35 -24.93
CA GLU A 6 -18.70 -4.19 -23.73
C GLU A 6 -18.33 -3.38 -22.49
N ASN A 7 -19.11 -3.54 -21.43
CA ASN A 7 -18.88 -2.89 -20.17
C ASN A 7 -17.57 -3.44 -19.55
N LYS A 8 -16.56 -2.60 -19.38
CA LYS A 8 -15.27 -3.02 -18.80
C LYS A 8 -15.40 -3.23 -17.31
N ILE A 9 -14.88 -4.37 -16.83
CA ILE A 9 -14.86 -4.67 -15.41
C ILE A 9 -13.48 -4.43 -14.85
N TYR A 10 -13.41 -3.56 -13.84
CA TYR A 10 -12.26 -3.34 -12.99
C TYR A 10 -12.60 -3.75 -11.56
N GLY A 11 -11.59 -3.94 -10.72
CA GLY A 11 -11.91 -4.27 -9.35
C GLY A 11 -10.72 -4.22 -8.39
N LEU A 12 -11.05 -4.45 -7.11
CA LEU A 12 -10.09 -4.62 -6.04
C LEU A 12 -10.15 -6.05 -5.54
N ILE A 13 -9.02 -6.71 -5.45
CA ILE A 13 -8.86 -8.00 -4.77
C ILE A 13 -8.15 -7.80 -3.44
N GLY A 14 -8.74 -8.33 -2.39
CA GLY A 14 -8.21 -8.32 -1.04
C GLY A 14 -9.01 -9.23 -0.12
N LYS A 15 -8.74 -9.15 1.17
CA LYS A 15 -9.49 -9.87 2.20
C LYS A 15 -10.09 -8.88 3.18
N ASN A 16 -11.40 -9.04 3.48
CA ASN A 16 -12.18 -8.15 4.34
C ASN A 16 -12.17 -6.70 3.80
N ILE A 17 -12.46 -6.52 2.52
CA ILE A 17 -12.34 -5.23 1.80
C ILE A 17 -13.68 -4.53 1.55
N ASN A 18 -14.78 -4.96 2.17
CA ASN A 18 -16.12 -4.38 1.94
C ASN A 18 -16.18 -2.87 2.21
N TYR A 19 -15.32 -2.36 3.10
CA TYR A 19 -15.20 -0.94 3.43
C TYR A 19 -14.28 -0.14 2.50
N SER A 20 -13.80 -0.75 1.41
CA SER A 20 -12.84 -0.10 0.52
C SER A 20 -13.40 1.15 -0.13
N PHE A 21 -12.66 2.25 -0.02
CA PHE A 21 -12.93 3.51 -0.68
C PHE A 21 -12.87 3.40 -2.22
N SER A 22 -12.03 2.51 -2.76
CA SER A 22 -11.75 2.41 -4.19
C SER A 22 -12.99 2.17 -5.04
N LYS A 23 -13.92 1.32 -4.57
CA LYS A 23 -15.15 1.01 -5.30
C LYS A 23 -15.97 2.26 -5.58
N ASN A 24 -16.24 3.06 -4.55
CA ASN A 24 -17.05 4.26 -4.70
C ASN A 24 -16.31 5.32 -5.53
N PHE A 25 -15.01 5.49 -5.27
CA PHE A 25 -14.19 6.44 -6.00
C PHE A 25 -14.17 6.17 -7.50
N PHE A 26 -13.88 4.95 -7.92
CA PHE A 26 -13.78 4.60 -9.34
C PHE A 26 -15.14 4.59 -10.03
N ASN A 27 -16.21 4.12 -9.39
CA ASN A 27 -17.55 4.15 -9.99
C ASN A 27 -18.01 5.60 -10.20
N ASN A 28 -17.83 6.48 -9.23
CA ASN A 28 -18.13 7.92 -9.40
C ASN A 28 -17.27 8.54 -10.51
N LYS A 29 -16.00 8.18 -10.60
CA LYS A 29 -15.12 8.64 -11.69
C LYS A 29 -15.61 8.15 -13.04
N PHE A 30 -15.99 6.88 -13.18
CA PHE A 30 -16.48 6.33 -14.43
C PHE A 30 -17.78 7.01 -14.88
N GLU A 31 -18.71 7.27 -13.94
CA GLU A 31 -19.93 7.98 -14.20
C GLU A 31 -19.68 9.42 -14.66
N ASN A 32 -18.88 10.19 -13.91
CA ASN A 32 -18.56 11.58 -14.22
C ASN A 32 -17.84 11.74 -15.57
N GLU A 33 -16.94 10.81 -15.91
CA GLU A 33 -16.17 10.82 -17.16
C GLU A 33 -16.88 10.05 -18.30
N LYS A 34 -18.10 9.52 -18.07
CA LYS A 34 -18.88 8.75 -19.04
C LYS A 34 -18.11 7.55 -19.60
N ILE A 35 -17.32 6.90 -18.75
CA ILE A 35 -16.59 5.67 -19.08
C ILE A 35 -17.51 4.48 -18.89
N ASN A 36 -17.72 3.68 -19.93
CA ASN A 36 -18.52 2.45 -19.85
C ASN A 36 -17.72 1.36 -19.10
N ALA A 37 -17.71 1.45 -17.76
CA ALA A 37 -16.99 0.54 -16.89
C ALA A 37 -17.65 0.46 -15.51
N VAL A 38 -17.35 -0.63 -14.79
CA VAL A 38 -17.76 -0.84 -13.39
C VAL A 38 -16.55 -1.27 -12.57
N TYR A 39 -16.50 -0.83 -11.30
CA TYR A 39 -15.48 -1.24 -10.34
C TYR A 39 -16.12 -2.09 -9.23
N ILE A 40 -15.59 -3.30 -9.02
CA ILE A 40 -16.15 -4.32 -8.12
C ILE A 40 -15.11 -4.67 -7.04
N ASN A 41 -15.56 -4.92 -5.81
CA ASN A 41 -14.72 -5.52 -4.77
C ASN A 41 -14.85 -7.05 -4.85
N PHE A 42 -13.74 -7.74 -5.08
CA PHE A 42 -13.61 -9.18 -5.00
C PHE A 42 -12.96 -9.55 -3.66
N ASP A 43 -13.80 -9.75 -2.65
CA ASP A 43 -13.37 -10.14 -1.30
C ASP A 43 -13.12 -11.65 -1.26
N ILE A 44 -11.85 -12.07 -1.25
CA ILE A 44 -11.47 -13.47 -1.32
C ILE A 44 -10.80 -13.92 -0.02
N LYS A 45 -11.01 -15.19 0.32
CA LYS A 45 -10.41 -15.80 1.53
C LYS A 45 -9.01 -16.32 1.28
N LYS A 46 -8.75 -16.78 0.04
CA LYS A 46 -7.49 -17.40 -0.39
C LYS A 46 -7.11 -16.90 -1.78
N ILE A 47 -5.80 -16.78 -2.06
CA ILE A 47 -5.29 -16.26 -3.34
C ILE A 47 -5.63 -17.19 -4.53
N GLU A 48 -5.86 -18.47 -4.28
CA GLU A 48 -6.23 -19.45 -5.29
C GLU A 48 -7.55 -19.11 -5.99
N GLU A 49 -8.45 -18.39 -5.33
CA GLU A 49 -9.73 -17.91 -5.88
C GLU A 49 -9.54 -16.87 -7.00
N PHE A 50 -8.33 -16.27 -7.10
CA PHE A 50 -8.01 -15.28 -8.13
C PHE A 50 -8.26 -15.78 -9.56
N LYS A 51 -7.85 -17.02 -9.87
CA LYS A 51 -8.02 -17.61 -11.22
C LYS A 51 -9.50 -17.70 -11.58
N THR A 52 -10.34 -18.15 -10.68
CA THR A 52 -11.78 -18.24 -10.87
C THR A 52 -12.39 -16.86 -11.19
N ILE A 53 -11.99 -15.83 -10.43
CA ILE A 53 -12.46 -14.45 -10.69
C ILE A 53 -12.10 -14.00 -12.10
N VAL A 54 -10.86 -14.24 -12.54
CA VAL A 54 -10.40 -13.81 -13.86
C VAL A 54 -11.11 -14.57 -14.99
N THR A 55 -11.41 -15.87 -14.81
CA THR A 55 -12.05 -16.70 -15.83
C THR A 55 -13.56 -16.47 -15.91
N GLU A 56 -14.22 -16.18 -14.79
CA GLU A 56 -15.67 -16.00 -14.74
C GLU A 56 -16.13 -14.57 -15.05
N ASN A 57 -15.21 -13.61 -15.02
CA ASN A 57 -15.52 -12.20 -15.25
C ASN A 57 -14.66 -11.66 -16.39
N ASN A 58 -15.24 -10.83 -17.24
CA ASN A 58 -14.50 -10.15 -18.32
C ASN A 58 -13.66 -8.98 -17.73
N ILE A 59 -12.60 -9.34 -16.98
CA ILE A 59 -11.76 -8.40 -16.25
C ILE A 59 -10.87 -7.62 -17.22
N SER A 60 -10.88 -6.29 -17.11
CA SER A 60 -9.96 -5.40 -17.84
C SER A 60 -8.73 -5.00 -17.00
N GLY A 61 -8.86 -4.99 -15.68
CA GLY A 61 -7.76 -4.70 -14.75
C GLY A 61 -8.19 -4.80 -13.30
N LEU A 62 -7.21 -5.01 -12.42
CA LEU A 62 -7.44 -5.20 -10.99
C LEU A 62 -6.44 -4.41 -10.16
N ASN A 63 -6.89 -3.88 -9.04
CA ASN A 63 -6.00 -3.53 -7.95
C ASN A 63 -5.89 -4.69 -6.97
N ILE A 64 -4.73 -4.83 -6.35
CA ILE A 64 -4.45 -5.85 -5.34
C ILE A 64 -4.10 -5.16 -4.02
N THR A 65 -4.76 -5.58 -2.95
CA THR A 65 -4.50 -5.07 -1.61
C THR A 65 -4.18 -6.19 -0.62
N ILE A 66 -4.14 -5.87 0.65
CA ILE A 66 -3.84 -6.78 1.77
C ILE A 66 -4.77 -8.00 1.71
N PRO A 67 -4.24 -9.21 1.91
CA PRO A 67 -2.85 -9.59 2.16
C PRO A 67 -2.09 -10.05 0.91
N TYR A 68 -2.62 -9.84 -0.30
CA TYR A 68 -2.26 -10.58 -1.51
C TYR A 68 -1.20 -9.93 -2.40
N LYS A 69 -0.71 -8.71 -2.09
CA LYS A 69 0.27 -8.00 -2.95
C LYS A 69 1.55 -8.78 -3.25
N GLU A 70 1.95 -9.68 -2.36
CA GLU A 70 3.15 -10.52 -2.54
C GLU A 70 2.80 -11.85 -3.22
N SER A 71 1.79 -12.57 -2.71
CA SER A 71 1.41 -13.90 -3.21
C SER A 71 0.83 -13.89 -4.62
N ILE A 72 0.24 -12.78 -5.06
CA ILE A 72 -0.33 -12.64 -6.42
C ILE A 72 0.73 -12.77 -7.53
N ILE A 73 1.99 -12.45 -7.24
CA ILE A 73 3.09 -12.51 -8.20
C ILE A 73 3.16 -13.88 -8.89
N ASN A 74 2.92 -14.96 -8.15
CA ASN A 74 2.97 -16.33 -8.66
C ASN A 74 1.75 -16.72 -9.52
N GLN A 75 0.77 -15.84 -9.66
CA GLN A 75 -0.45 -16.05 -10.46
C GLN A 75 -0.42 -15.28 -11.78
N LEU A 76 0.65 -14.52 -12.04
CA LEU A 76 0.75 -13.61 -13.17
C LEU A 76 1.64 -14.17 -14.27
N ASP A 77 1.31 -13.86 -15.53
CA ASP A 77 2.11 -14.25 -16.71
C ASP A 77 3.34 -13.36 -16.84
N TYR A 78 3.21 -12.07 -16.48
CA TYR A 78 4.29 -11.09 -16.53
C TYR A 78 4.28 -10.22 -15.29
N VAL A 79 5.46 -9.92 -14.78
CA VAL A 79 5.66 -8.95 -13.68
C VAL A 79 6.67 -7.91 -14.13
N ASP A 80 6.26 -6.64 -14.07
CA ASP A 80 7.14 -5.51 -14.37
C ASP A 80 8.45 -5.59 -13.56
N PRO A 81 9.62 -5.29 -14.16
CA PRO A 81 10.91 -5.39 -13.46
C PRO A 81 10.95 -4.64 -12.12
N THR A 82 10.33 -3.46 -12.04
CA THR A 82 10.26 -2.68 -10.79
C THR A 82 9.38 -3.39 -9.76
N ALA A 83 8.21 -3.89 -10.16
CA ALA A 83 7.34 -4.64 -9.26
C ALA A 83 8.01 -5.93 -8.76
N LYS A 84 8.81 -6.58 -9.61
CA LYS A 84 9.61 -7.76 -9.28
C LYS A 84 10.73 -7.42 -8.27
N GLU A 85 11.45 -6.31 -8.46
CA GLU A 85 12.45 -5.83 -7.50
C GLU A 85 11.83 -5.46 -6.15
N ILE A 86 10.67 -4.81 -6.16
CA ILE A 86 9.88 -4.51 -4.95
C ILE A 86 9.42 -5.80 -4.27
N GLY A 87 9.10 -6.83 -5.03
CA GLY A 87 8.53 -8.09 -4.53
C GLY A 87 7.07 -7.93 -4.09
N ALA A 88 6.32 -7.01 -4.72
CA ALA A 88 4.88 -6.80 -4.49
C ALA A 88 4.22 -6.18 -5.73
N VAL A 89 3.01 -6.63 -6.02
CA VAL A 89 2.12 -6.11 -7.08
C VAL A 89 0.88 -5.52 -6.45
N ASN A 90 0.49 -4.31 -6.85
CA ASN A 90 -0.77 -3.67 -6.44
C ASN A 90 -1.72 -3.39 -7.61
N THR A 91 -1.27 -3.59 -8.85
CA THR A 91 -2.05 -3.30 -10.06
C THR A 91 -1.81 -4.40 -11.09
N ILE A 92 -2.89 -4.96 -11.65
CA ILE A 92 -2.85 -5.93 -12.72
C ILE A 92 -3.58 -5.36 -13.93
N LYS A 93 -2.94 -5.41 -15.08
CA LYS A 93 -3.54 -5.16 -16.39
C LYS A 93 -3.80 -6.50 -17.06
N PHE A 94 -5.02 -6.70 -17.54
CA PHE A 94 -5.38 -7.84 -18.36
C PHE A 94 -5.54 -7.39 -19.80
N HIS A 95 -4.73 -7.95 -20.69
CA HIS A 95 -4.75 -7.61 -22.12
C HIS A 95 -4.22 -8.77 -22.96
N ASN A 96 -4.93 -9.13 -24.02
CA ASN A 96 -4.60 -10.24 -24.93
C ASN A 96 -4.33 -11.56 -24.17
N ASN A 97 -5.19 -11.87 -23.19
CA ASN A 97 -5.07 -13.04 -22.33
C ASN A 97 -3.79 -13.09 -21.47
N ILE A 98 -3.10 -11.97 -21.30
CA ILE A 98 -1.90 -11.84 -20.47
C ILE A 98 -2.22 -11.03 -19.21
N LEU A 99 -1.91 -11.58 -18.04
CA LEU A 99 -1.98 -10.93 -16.75
C LEU A 99 -0.64 -10.29 -16.43
N SER A 100 -0.56 -8.97 -16.55
CA SER A 100 0.66 -8.19 -16.31
C SER A 100 0.56 -7.43 -14.98
N GLY A 101 1.50 -7.68 -14.07
CA GLY A 101 1.55 -7.08 -12.73
C GLY A 101 2.50 -5.90 -12.63
N TYR A 102 2.04 -4.87 -11.94
CA TYR A 102 2.77 -3.61 -11.70
C TYR A 102 2.67 -3.20 -10.23
N ASN A 103 3.56 -2.30 -9.83
CA ASN A 103 3.46 -1.64 -8.53
C ASN A 103 3.42 -0.13 -8.75
N THR A 104 2.33 0.50 -8.34
CA THR A 104 2.14 1.96 -8.42
C THR A 104 2.32 2.64 -7.05
N ASP A 105 2.39 1.87 -5.95
CA ASP A 105 2.54 2.41 -4.59
C ASP A 105 3.85 3.18 -4.45
N TYR A 106 4.96 2.64 -5.00
CA TYR A 106 6.27 3.29 -4.92
C TYR A 106 6.28 4.65 -5.61
N LEU A 107 5.61 4.76 -6.75
CA LEU A 107 5.54 6.01 -7.52
C LEU A 107 4.69 7.06 -6.81
N GLY A 108 3.55 6.64 -6.25
CA GLY A 108 2.69 7.50 -5.43
C GLY A 108 3.44 8.05 -4.22
N PHE A 109 4.12 7.18 -3.48
CA PHE A 109 4.92 7.59 -2.32
C PHE A 109 6.10 8.47 -2.74
N TYR A 110 6.84 8.12 -3.80
CA TYR A 110 7.94 8.95 -4.32
C TYR A 110 7.47 10.37 -4.61
N THR A 111 6.34 10.49 -5.31
CA THR A 111 5.81 11.81 -5.70
C THR A 111 5.41 12.65 -4.48
N SER A 112 4.87 12.02 -3.44
CA SER A 112 4.43 12.71 -2.22
C SER A 112 5.60 13.13 -1.30
N ILE A 113 6.73 12.38 -1.30
CA ILE A 113 7.76 12.57 -0.29
C ILE A 113 9.03 13.27 -0.80
N LYS A 114 9.34 13.19 -2.10
CA LYS A 114 10.62 13.63 -2.69
C LYS A 114 11.03 15.07 -2.39
N ASN A 115 10.04 15.97 -2.21
CA ASN A 115 10.28 17.39 -1.92
C ASN A 115 10.30 17.69 -0.40
N ILE A 116 10.00 16.72 0.44
CA ILE A 116 9.89 16.89 1.89
C ILE A 116 11.14 16.36 2.59
N VAL A 117 11.82 15.38 1.98
CA VAL A 117 12.99 14.70 2.54
C VAL A 117 14.30 15.20 1.91
N ASN A 118 15.41 14.97 2.60
CA ASN A 118 16.75 15.34 2.14
C ASN A 118 17.79 14.28 2.53
N SER A 119 19.07 14.51 2.23
CA SER A 119 20.18 13.58 2.49
C SER A 119 20.39 13.23 3.97
N ASN A 120 19.91 14.06 4.90
CA ASN A 120 20.03 13.82 6.34
C ASN A 120 18.86 13.01 6.89
N THR A 121 17.82 12.78 6.07
CA THR A 121 16.65 11.99 6.46
C THR A 121 17.03 10.52 6.68
N LYS A 122 16.52 9.95 7.77
CA LYS A 122 16.56 8.51 8.05
C LYS A 122 15.14 8.07 8.45
N ALA A 123 14.73 6.89 8.02
CA ALA A 123 13.35 6.46 8.16
C ALA A 123 13.17 5.21 9.04
N LEU A 124 12.08 5.17 9.80
CA LEU A 124 11.50 3.97 10.38
C LEU A 124 10.27 3.57 9.56
N ILE A 125 10.27 2.35 9.03
CA ILE A 125 9.13 1.77 8.32
C ILE A 125 8.42 0.81 9.27
N LEU A 126 7.23 1.18 9.72
CA LEU A 126 6.42 0.36 10.62
C LEU A 126 5.64 -0.67 9.81
N GLY A 127 5.97 -1.96 9.98
CA GLY A 127 5.38 -3.06 9.22
C GLY A 127 6.27 -3.59 8.10
N THR A 128 5.94 -4.80 7.59
CA THR A 128 6.79 -5.56 6.65
C THR A 128 6.01 -6.22 5.51
N GLY A 129 4.79 -5.78 5.22
CA GLY A 129 3.94 -6.28 4.13
C GLY A 129 4.27 -5.63 2.78
N GLY A 130 3.51 -5.98 1.74
CA GLY A 130 3.73 -5.50 0.37
C GLY A 130 3.83 -3.99 0.22
N ALA A 131 3.04 -3.21 0.98
CA ALA A 131 3.14 -1.75 0.97
C ALA A 131 4.51 -1.26 1.48
N SER A 132 5.00 -1.81 2.60
CA SER A 132 6.30 -1.43 3.16
C SER A 132 7.48 -1.72 2.23
N LYS A 133 7.37 -2.73 1.37
CA LYS A 133 8.37 -3.04 0.34
C LYS A 133 8.45 -1.94 -0.72
N ALA A 134 7.32 -1.42 -1.18
CA ALA A 134 7.26 -0.30 -2.11
C ALA A 134 7.84 0.98 -1.50
N ILE A 135 7.56 1.23 -0.21
CA ILE A 135 8.14 2.34 0.55
C ILE A 135 9.67 2.19 0.65
N ALA A 136 10.15 1.01 1.04
CA ALA A 136 11.59 0.73 1.15
C ALA A 136 12.31 0.91 -0.20
N TYR A 137 11.70 0.47 -1.30
CA TYR A 137 12.20 0.68 -2.64
C TYR A 137 12.34 2.18 -2.98
N THR A 138 11.31 2.97 -2.66
CA THR A 138 11.35 4.43 -2.85
C THR A 138 12.47 5.08 -2.04
N LEU A 139 12.61 4.70 -0.76
CA LEU A 139 13.68 5.24 0.09
C LEU A 139 15.08 4.86 -0.44
N LYS A 140 15.23 3.66 -1.03
CA LYS A 140 16.47 3.25 -1.73
C LYS A 140 16.77 4.15 -2.91
N ILE A 141 15.78 4.46 -3.77
CA ILE A 141 15.92 5.41 -4.89
C ILE A 141 16.36 6.79 -4.39
N LEU A 142 15.76 7.27 -3.30
CA LEU A 142 16.07 8.57 -2.68
C LEU A 142 17.37 8.53 -1.85
N LYS A 143 18.07 7.39 -1.77
CA LYS A 143 19.29 7.17 -0.98
C LYS A 143 19.09 7.44 0.51
N ILE A 144 17.89 7.25 1.03
CA ILE A 144 17.53 7.42 2.44
C ILE A 144 17.75 6.11 3.17
N LYS A 145 18.50 6.15 4.27
CA LYS A 145 18.72 4.99 5.15
C LYS A 145 17.44 4.72 5.95
N TYR A 146 17.11 3.45 6.12
CA TYR A 146 15.90 3.05 6.87
C TYR A 146 16.09 1.78 7.68
N LEU A 147 15.24 1.60 8.67
CA LEU A 147 15.03 0.37 9.40
C LEU A 147 13.55 -0.04 9.30
N PHE A 148 13.32 -1.33 9.17
CA PHE A 148 11.99 -1.89 9.36
C PHE A 148 11.74 -2.11 10.85
N VAL A 149 10.54 -1.76 11.30
CA VAL A 149 10.02 -2.11 12.62
C VAL A 149 9.00 -3.23 12.47
N SER A 150 9.25 -4.36 13.11
CA SER A 150 8.44 -5.58 12.95
C SER A 150 8.30 -6.32 14.27
N ARG A 151 7.27 -7.15 14.38
CA ARG A 151 7.09 -8.10 15.50
C ARG A 151 8.14 -9.22 15.51
N SER A 152 8.79 -9.46 14.37
CA SER A 152 9.86 -10.44 14.23
C SER A 152 11.00 -9.87 13.40
N LYS A 153 12.25 -10.05 13.86
CA LYS A 153 13.44 -9.68 13.10
C LYS A 153 13.69 -10.67 11.97
N LYS A 154 14.09 -10.16 10.80
CA LYS A 154 14.51 -10.98 9.65
C LYS A 154 16.01 -10.88 9.38
N ASN A 155 16.61 -9.71 9.61
CA ASN A 155 18.04 -9.44 9.41
C ASN A 155 18.43 -8.13 10.13
N LYS A 156 19.68 -7.65 9.91
CA LYS A 156 20.21 -6.43 10.54
C LYS A 156 19.46 -5.13 10.24
N ASN A 157 18.63 -5.09 9.20
CA ASN A 157 17.85 -3.91 8.86
C ASN A 157 16.46 -3.91 9.55
N TYR A 158 16.23 -4.84 10.48
CA TYR A 158 14.98 -4.99 11.21
C TYR A 158 15.20 -4.84 12.70
N ILE A 159 14.32 -4.09 13.35
CA ILE A 159 14.24 -3.99 14.81
C ILE A 159 12.83 -4.39 15.27
N ASN A 160 12.70 -4.82 16.51
CA ASN A 160 11.41 -5.04 17.15
C ASN A 160 10.86 -3.73 17.73
N TYR A 161 9.56 -3.66 17.95
CA TYR A 161 8.90 -2.50 18.56
C TYR A 161 9.47 -2.15 19.95
N ASN A 162 9.82 -3.14 20.77
CA ASN A 162 10.43 -2.95 22.09
C ASN A 162 11.88 -2.45 22.04
N GLU A 163 12.52 -2.44 20.89
CA GLU A 163 13.87 -1.88 20.69
C GLU A 163 13.84 -0.41 20.28
N ILE A 164 12.66 0.18 20.08
CA ILE A 164 12.53 1.58 19.69
C ILE A 164 12.82 2.45 20.92
N SER A 165 14.07 2.80 21.10
CA SER A 165 14.56 3.70 22.14
C SER A 165 14.48 5.18 21.73
N LYS A 166 14.69 6.08 22.68
CA LYS A 166 14.85 7.51 22.44
C LYS A 166 15.96 7.80 21.42
N GLU A 167 17.04 7.03 21.48
CA GLU A 167 18.16 7.18 20.54
C GLU A 167 17.74 6.83 19.11
N ILE A 168 16.97 5.76 18.93
CA ILE A 168 16.45 5.34 17.62
C ILE A 168 15.49 6.39 17.06
N ILE A 169 14.53 6.88 17.85
CA ILE A 169 13.62 7.94 17.41
C ILE A 169 14.43 9.19 17.02
N ASN A 170 15.35 9.64 17.84
CA ASN A 170 16.17 10.83 17.55
C ASN A 170 17.02 10.71 16.27
N LYS A 171 17.43 9.49 15.90
CA LYS A 171 18.20 9.22 14.68
C LYS A 171 17.36 9.10 13.42
N HIS A 172 16.05 8.89 13.54
CA HIS A 172 15.16 8.62 12.42
C HIS A 172 14.01 9.64 12.40
N ASN A 173 14.21 10.71 11.66
CA ASN A 173 13.27 11.83 11.60
C ASN A 173 12.07 11.60 10.65
N LEU A 174 12.00 10.48 9.95
CA LEU A 174 10.86 10.08 9.13
C LEU A 174 10.27 8.76 9.66
N ILE A 175 9.02 8.78 10.10
CA ILE A 175 8.30 7.62 10.62
C ILE A 175 7.15 7.31 9.67
N ILE A 176 7.12 6.11 9.10
CA ILE A 176 6.16 5.73 8.06
C ILE A 176 5.32 4.55 8.55
N ASN A 177 4.03 4.76 8.74
CA ASN A 177 3.11 3.68 9.06
C ASN A 177 2.68 2.92 7.81
N CYS A 178 3.15 1.69 7.68
CA CYS A 178 2.74 0.73 6.65
C CYS A 178 1.91 -0.43 7.23
N THR A 179 1.50 -0.33 8.50
CA THR A 179 0.62 -1.31 9.15
C THR A 179 -0.86 -0.96 8.87
N PRO A 180 -1.79 -1.91 9.02
CA PRO A 180 -3.22 -1.61 8.94
C PRO A 180 -3.77 -0.96 10.23
N LEU A 181 -2.96 -0.78 11.29
CA LEU A 181 -3.42 -0.28 12.60
C LEU A 181 -3.87 1.17 12.50
N GLY A 182 -5.15 1.41 12.78
CA GLY A 182 -5.80 2.71 12.64
C GLY A 182 -6.66 2.87 11.38
N THR A 183 -6.72 1.82 10.51
CA THR A 183 -7.64 1.76 9.37
C THR A 183 -9.06 1.46 9.86
N PHE A 184 -10.07 2.07 9.26
CA PHE A 184 -11.47 1.72 9.49
C PHE A 184 -11.72 0.21 9.24
N PRO A 185 -12.49 -0.50 10.10
CA PRO A 185 -13.24 0.04 11.25
C PRO A 185 -12.41 0.24 12.53
N GLU A 186 -11.19 -0.30 12.62
CA GLU A 186 -10.34 -0.31 13.82
C GLU A 186 -9.55 1.00 14.00
N ILE A 187 -10.24 2.13 13.91
CA ILE A 187 -9.63 3.49 13.89
C ILE A 187 -8.89 3.90 15.17
N ASN A 188 -9.14 3.19 16.28
CA ASN A 188 -8.53 3.48 17.58
C ASN A 188 -7.19 2.75 17.81
N GLN A 189 -6.76 1.92 16.86
CA GLN A 189 -5.48 1.23 16.94
C GLN A 189 -4.35 2.11 16.41
N ILE A 190 -3.16 1.97 17.03
CA ILE A 190 -1.93 2.61 16.58
C ILE A 190 -0.75 1.65 16.70
N PRO A 191 0.31 1.80 15.88
CA PRO A 191 1.56 1.09 16.10
C PRO A 191 2.16 1.39 17.49
N GLN A 192 2.77 0.40 18.12
CA GLN A 192 3.38 0.50 19.45
C GLN A 192 4.72 1.25 19.40
N ILE A 193 4.68 2.56 19.13
CA ILE A 193 5.87 3.42 19.13
C ILE A 193 5.75 4.44 20.27
N PRO A 194 6.88 4.93 20.84
CA PRO A 194 6.86 5.93 21.89
C PRO A 194 6.53 7.33 21.33
N ILE A 195 5.24 7.61 21.12
CA ILE A 195 4.74 8.84 20.49
C ILE A 195 5.22 10.08 21.26
N SER A 196 5.34 10.03 22.58
CA SER A 196 5.86 11.13 23.42
C SER A 196 7.31 11.54 23.09
N LEU A 197 8.03 10.74 22.30
CA LEU A 197 9.37 11.08 21.83
C LEU A 197 9.37 11.73 20.43
N ILE A 198 8.22 11.78 19.77
CA ILE A 198 8.05 12.50 18.51
C ILE A 198 8.03 14.00 18.83
N THR A 199 8.70 14.77 18.01
CA THR A 199 8.82 16.24 18.17
C THR A 199 8.62 16.91 16.81
N ASN A 200 8.62 18.23 16.76
CA ASN A 200 8.52 19.03 15.54
C ASN A 200 9.66 18.79 14.48
N ARG A 201 10.68 18.01 14.84
CA ARG A 201 11.74 17.58 13.91
C ARG A 201 11.39 16.30 13.14
N HIS A 202 10.31 15.64 13.50
CA HIS A 202 9.89 14.40 12.88
C HIS A 202 8.80 14.65 11.85
N ILE A 203 8.85 13.86 10.79
CA ILE A 203 7.79 13.73 9.79
C ILE A 203 7.13 12.39 10.05
N VAL A 204 5.84 12.39 10.33
CA VAL A 204 5.05 11.17 10.45
C VAL A 204 4.18 11.04 9.21
N TYR A 205 4.41 9.97 8.45
CA TYR A 205 3.67 9.65 7.24
C TYR A 205 2.84 8.40 7.47
N ASP A 206 1.54 8.50 7.21
CA ASP A 206 0.64 7.36 7.37
C ASP A 206 0.07 6.95 6.00
N LEU A 207 0.17 5.66 5.65
CA LEU A 207 -0.42 5.12 4.43
C LEU A 207 -1.94 4.92 4.55
N ILE A 208 -2.49 5.09 5.75
CA ILE A 208 -3.93 5.01 6.00
C ILE A 208 -4.60 6.27 5.42
N TYR A 209 -5.62 6.07 4.61
CA TYR A 209 -6.43 7.14 4.01
C TYR A 209 -7.89 7.14 4.51
N ASN A 210 -8.29 6.11 5.22
CA ASN A 210 -9.60 6.01 5.87
C ASN A 210 -9.43 5.52 7.32
N PRO A 211 -9.59 6.40 8.32
CA PRO A 211 -10.02 7.81 8.24
C PRO A 211 -9.00 8.73 7.58
N SER A 212 -9.41 9.90 7.14
CA SER A 212 -8.55 10.92 6.51
C SER A 212 -7.39 11.39 7.40
N LYS A 213 -7.56 11.31 8.71
CA LYS A 213 -6.53 11.57 9.72
C LYS A 213 -6.58 10.46 10.77
N SER A 214 -5.59 9.58 10.71
CA SER A 214 -5.47 8.46 11.65
C SER A 214 -5.18 8.92 13.09
N LEU A 215 -5.43 8.04 14.05
CA LEU A 215 -5.10 8.34 15.46
C LEU A 215 -3.59 8.55 15.67
N LEU A 216 -2.75 7.86 14.91
CA LEU A 216 -1.29 8.07 14.92
C LEU A 216 -0.95 9.51 14.55
N LEU A 217 -1.50 10.04 13.45
CA LEU A 217 -1.27 11.43 13.03
C LEU A 217 -1.76 12.43 14.07
N LYS A 218 -2.99 12.23 14.60
CA LYS A 218 -3.55 13.11 15.64
C LYS A 218 -2.63 13.21 16.85
N LYS A 219 -2.23 12.06 17.40
CA LYS A 219 -1.34 12.04 18.57
C LYS A 219 0.07 12.55 18.28
N SER A 220 0.55 12.44 17.06
CA SER A 220 1.88 12.96 16.68
C SER A 220 1.90 14.47 16.54
N GLU A 221 0.77 15.10 16.21
CA GLU A 221 0.65 16.56 16.13
C GLU A 221 0.49 17.25 17.49
N GLU A 222 0.13 16.50 18.53
CA GLU A 222 -0.01 17.00 19.90
C GLU A 222 1.36 17.23 20.60
N ASN A 223 2.46 16.75 19.98
CA ASN A 223 3.83 16.86 20.47
C ASN A 223 4.69 17.76 19.57
#